data_bc1fa4a7a286e1212d4375057261dfac
#
_entry.id   bc1fa4a7a286e1212d4375057261dfac
#
_cell.length_a   1.000
_cell.length_b   1.000
_cell.length_c   1.000
_cell.angle_alpha   90.00
_cell.angle_beta   90.00
_cell.angle_gamma   90.00
#
_symmetry.space_group_name_H-M   'P 1'
#
loop_
_entity.id
_entity.type
_entity.pdbx_description
1 polymer ?
#
loop_
_entity_poly.entity_id
_entity_poly.type
_entity_poly.pdbx_seq_one_letter_code
_entity_poly.pdbx_strand_id
1 'polypeptide(L)'
;MSQGKETTVLVLSLLVTAGLAGGGYWFFSQQNKSVIVASSPPSTASPQSSIQPTAQPSTSTPSSTNLNIDTSLPNPNVLEIDGSTTMVALVKELRNAYSQVNPNIPTTFGLPDGQPSGSNQGLQNLINGSVAIAASSRPLKAEEAQSGLQLIPIAKDAIGIVVGINNPFKGNLTKDQLRNIYLGKITNWSQVGGTSQPIRVINRAVTSGTRGAFEDIVLLGQSFAPDSPNFITWKQDETTAILRDLGNNSISYATVSQLEKQEIVRIISIDGINPTDIAAVKAGNYPISRSLFLAVKKTTSPAAKQFIEFALSPRGQQIVQKLGFISVQ
;
A
#
# COMPACT_ATOMS: atom_id res chain seq x y z
N MET A 1 24.04 -31.63 36.58
CA MET A 1 23.09 -30.61 37.02
C MET A 1 22.36 -29.99 35.76
N SER A 2 21.76 -30.81 34.90
CA SER A 2 21.13 -30.31 33.66
C SER A 2 19.70 -30.79 33.44
N GLN A 3 19.15 -31.73 34.20
CA GLN A 3 17.83 -32.28 34.00
C GLN A 3 16.67 -31.50 34.63
N GLY A 4 16.94 -30.57 35.55
CA GLY A 4 15.87 -29.81 36.24
C GLY A 4 15.30 -28.62 35.46
N LYS A 5 16.03 -28.10 34.48
CA LYS A 5 15.58 -26.90 33.70
C LYS A 5 14.65 -27.25 32.52
N GLU A 6 14.83 -28.40 31.88
CA GLU A 6 14.02 -28.80 30.75
C GLU A 6 12.61 -29.23 31.18
N THR A 7 12.47 -29.83 32.35
CA THR A 7 11.12 -30.22 32.87
C THR A 7 10.28 -29.01 33.26
N THR A 8 10.91 -27.94 33.75
CA THR A 8 10.18 -26.70 34.11
C THR A 8 9.65 -25.94 32.88
N VAL A 9 10.39 -25.94 31.78
CA VAL A 9 9.96 -25.30 30.52
C VAL A 9 8.81 -26.08 29.88
N LEU A 10 8.84 -27.42 29.93
CA LEU A 10 7.78 -28.27 29.38
C LEU A 10 6.46 -28.16 30.17
N VAL A 11 6.53 -28.04 31.50
CA VAL A 11 5.31 -27.87 32.32
C VAL A 11 4.72 -26.48 32.15
N LEU A 12 5.53 -25.43 31.98
CA LEU A 12 5.03 -24.06 31.70
C LEU A 12 4.35 -23.96 30.32
N SER A 13 4.88 -24.62 29.30
CA SER A 13 4.29 -24.62 27.96
C SER A 13 2.96 -25.35 27.90
N LEU A 14 2.78 -26.42 28.67
CA LEU A 14 1.54 -27.18 28.76
C LEU A 14 0.42 -26.40 29.50
N LEU A 15 0.76 -25.62 30.51
CA LEU A 15 -0.21 -24.80 31.25
C LEU A 15 -0.72 -23.59 30.41
N VAL A 16 0.12 -23.00 29.57
CA VAL A 16 -0.27 -21.89 28.68
C VAL A 16 -1.20 -22.37 27.57
N THR A 17 -0.94 -23.55 26.99
CA THR A 17 -1.82 -24.12 25.95
C THR A 17 -3.17 -24.57 26.50
N ALA A 18 -3.25 -25.12 27.71
CA ALA A 18 -4.51 -25.50 28.35
C ALA A 18 -5.35 -24.26 28.72
N GLY A 19 -4.74 -23.14 29.13
CA GLY A 19 -5.42 -21.89 29.44
C GLY A 19 -6.06 -21.21 28.24
N LEU A 20 -5.43 -21.26 27.06
CA LEU A 20 -5.95 -20.68 25.83
C LEU A 20 -7.09 -21.49 25.22
N ALA A 21 -7.06 -22.83 25.34
CA ALA A 21 -8.14 -23.69 24.86
C ALA A 21 -9.40 -23.60 25.75
N GLY A 22 -9.24 -23.51 27.08
CA GLY A 22 -10.37 -23.39 28.04
C GLY A 22 -11.05 -22.01 27.98
N GLY A 23 -10.28 -20.91 27.86
CA GLY A 23 -10.80 -19.56 27.75
C GLY A 23 -11.57 -19.30 26.46
N GLY A 24 -11.11 -19.84 25.33
CA GLY A 24 -11.78 -19.73 24.03
C GLY A 24 -13.13 -20.44 23.99
N TYR A 25 -13.24 -21.62 24.60
CA TYR A 25 -14.49 -22.38 24.65
C TYR A 25 -15.56 -21.71 25.54
N TRP A 26 -15.16 -21.12 26.67
CA TRP A 26 -16.07 -20.39 27.55
C TRP A 26 -16.61 -19.09 26.91
N PHE A 27 -15.79 -18.37 26.18
CA PHE A 27 -16.21 -17.15 25.48
C PHE A 27 -17.20 -17.45 24.34
N PHE A 28 -17.00 -18.55 23.59
CA PHE A 28 -17.87 -18.94 22.48
C PHE A 28 -19.24 -19.48 22.94
N SER A 29 -19.32 -20.10 24.12
CA SER A 29 -20.57 -20.67 24.67
C SER A 29 -21.53 -19.63 25.24
N GLN A 30 -21.08 -18.41 25.51
CA GLN A 30 -21.92 -17.31 26.02
C GLN A 30 -22.70 -16.55 24.93
N GLN A 31 -22.33 -16.68 23.65
CA GLN A 31 -22.97 -15.92 22.56
C GLN A 31 -24.27 -16.55 22.01
N ASN A 32 -24.66 -17.75 22.43
CA ASN A 32 -25.82 -18.48 21.88
C ASN A 32 -27.02 -18.57 22.83
N LYS A 33 -27.29 -17.53 23.61
CA LYS A 33 -28.59 -17.48 24.34
C LYS A 33 -29.57 -16.58 23.59
N SER A 34 -30.37 -17.21 22.73
CA SER A 34 -31.54 -16.63 22.09
C SER A 34 -32.61 -16.27 23.11
N VAL A 35 -33.05 -15.03 23.10
CA VAL A 35 -34.19 -14.58 23.90
C VAL A 35 -35.46 -14.94 23.18
N ILE A 36 -36.26 -15.85 23.79
CA ILE A 36 -37.63 -16.18 23.37
C ILE A 36 -38.55 -15.13 24.00
N VAL A 37 -39.24 -14.35 23.20
CA VAL A 37 -40.35 -13.51 23.67
C VAL A 37 -41.67 -14.13 23.20
N ALA A 38 -42.53 -14.37 24.15
CA ALA A 38 -43.81 -15.06 23.99
C ALA A 38 -44.84 -14.24 23.22
N SER A 39 -45.58 -14.93 22.40
CA SER A 39 -46.74 -14.48 21.62
C SER A 39 -48.05 -14.59 22.42
N SER A 40 -48.99 -13.69 22.14
CA SER A 40 -50.41 -13.96 22.36
C SER A 40 -51.28 -13.35 21.25
N PRO A 41 -52.39 -14.06 20.88
CA PRO A 41 -53.13 -13.88 19.63
C PRO A 41 -54.53 -13.29 19.86
N PRO A 42 -55.51 -13.35 18.94
CA PRO A 42 -55.63 -12.81 17.59
C PRO A 42 -56.88 -11.88 17.45
N SER A 43 -57.05 -11.22 16.29
CA SER A 43 -58.39 -10.86 15.85
C SER A 43 -58.47 -10.71 14.32
N THR A 44 -59.44 -11.33 13.79
CA THR A 44 -60.00 -11.54 12.46
C THR A 44 -60.27 -10.27 11.65
N ALA A 45 -59.94 -10.31 10.36
CA ALA A 45 -60.79 -10.02 9.20
C ALA A 45 -60.02 -10.02 7.87
N SER A 46 -60.39 -10.92 6.97
CA SER A 46 -60.12 -10.83 5.51
C SER A 46 -61.22 -9.98 4.89
N PRO A 47 -61.02 -9.36 3.65
CA PRO A 47 -60.78 -10.12 2.43
C PRO A 47 -59.91 -9.46 1.34
N GLN A 48 -59.32 -10.33 0.54
CA GLN A 48 -59.18 -10.32 -0.95
C GLN A 48 -58.41 -9.25 -1.72
N SER A 49 -57.50 -9.79 -2.50
CA SER A 49 -57.09 -9.47 -3.89
C SER A 49 -55.89 -8.57 -4.11
N SER A 50 -54.79 -9.14 -4.48
CA SER A 50 -54.25 -9.07 -5.86
C SER A 50 -52.83 -9.63 -5.88
N ILE A 51 -52.61 -10.59 -6.76
CA ILE A 51 -51.33 -11.23 -7.04
C ILE A 51 -50.45 -10.20 -7.75
N GLN A 52 -49.31 -9.87 -7.15
CA GLN A 52 -48.24 -9.16 -7.82
C GLN A 52 -46.95 -9.97 -7.77
N PRO A 53 -46.22 -10.12 -8.88
CA PRO A 53 -45.13 -11.10 -8.97
C PRO A 53 -43.97 -10.70 -8.03
N THR A 54 -43.46 -11.71 -7.35
CA THR A 54 -42.24 -11.65 -6.55
C THR A 54 -41.09 -11.09 -7.36
N ALA A 55 -40.59 -9.93 -6.98
CA ALA A 55 -39.33 -9.41 -7.50
C ALA A 55 -38.21 -10.32 -7.06
N GLN A 56 -37.60 -11.00 -8.01
CA GLN A 56 -36.35 -11.72 -7.88
C GLN A 56 -35.26 -10.73 -7.46
N PRO A 57 -34.37 -11.03 -6.51
CA PRO A 57 -33.28 -10.13 -6.20
C PRO A 57 -32.41 -9.99 -7.44
N SER A 58 -32.38 -8.78 -7.99
CA SER A 58 -31.47 -8.41 -9.07
C SER A 58 -30.05 -8.57 -8.56
N THR A 59 -29.35 -9.60 -9.00
CA THR A 59 -27.90 -9.65 -8.92
C THR A 59 -27.35 -8.50 -9.73
N SER A 60 -27.00 -7.41 -9.05
CA SER A 60 -26.25 -6.33 -9.65
C SER A 60 -24.91 -6.89 -10.12
N THR A 61 -24.81 -7.14 -11.41
CA THR A 61 -23.53 -7.39 -12.09
C THR A 61 -22.61 -6.21 -11.79
N PRO A 62 -21.39 -6.43 -11.27
CA PRO A 62 -20.48 -5.34 -11.00
C PRO A 62 -20.19 -4.63 -12.33
N SER A 63 -20.27 -3.29 -12.32
CA SER A 63 -19.95 -2.43 -13.46
C SER A 63 -18.54 -2.77 -13.93
N SER A 64 -18.39 -3.52 -15.00
CA SER A 64 -17.10 -3.82 -15.60
C SER A 64 -16.53 -2.52 -16.14
N THR A 65 -15.46 -2.04 -15.56
CA THR A 65 -14.62 -0.98 -16.14
C THR A 65 -14.12 -1.52 -17.48
N ASN A 66 -14.69 -1.04 -18.56
CA ASN A 66 -14.40 -1.56 -19.90
C ASN A 66 -13.00 -1.06 -20.31
N LEU A 67 -11.95 -1.79 -19.90
CA LEU A 67 -10.58 -1.51 -20.30
C LEU A 67 -10.43 -1.89 -21.77
N ASN A 68 -10.14 -0.90 -22.62
CA ASN A 68 -9.86 -1.13 -24.03
C ASN A 68 -8.43 -1.70 -24.19
N ILE A 69 -8.26 -3.00 -23.88
CA ILE A 69 -7.02 -3.75 -23.96
C ILE A 69 -7.21 -4.90 -24.95
N ASP A 70 -6.37 -4.98 -25.95
CA ASP A 70 -6.35 -6.12 -26.88
C ASP A 70 -5.83 -7.38 -26.16
N THR A 71 -6.64 -8.43 -26.16
CA THR A 71 -6.36 -9.71 -25.48
C THR A 71 -6.15 -10.86 -26.45
N SER A 72 -5.56 -10.59 -27.60
CA SER A 72 -5.32 -11.60 -28.64
C SER A 72 -4.17 -12.56 -28.32
N LEU A 73 -3.34 -12.29 -27.32
CA LEU A 73 -2.29 -13.22 -26.89
C LEU A 73 -2.89 -14.37 -26.05
N PRO A 74 -2.31 -15.59 -26.16
CA PRO A 74 -2.73 -16.72 -25.32
C PRO A 74 -2.42 -16.45 -23.84
N ASN A 75 -3.16 -17.12 -22.96
CA ASN A 75 -2.85 -17.08 -21.53
C ASN A 75 -1.52 -17.77 -21.25
N PRO A 76 -0.68 -17.17 -20.39
CA PRO A 76 0.54 -17.84 -19.93
C PRO A 76 0.19 -18.95 -18.90
N ASN A 77 1.09 -19.91 -18.70
CA ASN A 77 0.97 -20.91 -17.63
C ASN A 77 1.07 -20.27 -16.23
N VAL A 78 1.84 -19.21 -16.10
CA VAL A 78 2.00 -18.40 -14.90
C VAL A 78 1.89 -16.94 -15.29
N LEU A 79 1.05 -16.18 -14.59
CA LEU A 79 0.96 -14.73 -14.79
C LEU A 79 2.06 -14.03 -13.99
N GLU A 80 3.16 -13.74 -14.66
CA GLU A 80 4.31 -13.09 -14.04
C GLU A 80 4.08 -11.58 -13.95
N ILE A 81 4.28 -11.05 -12.74
CA ILE A 81 4.21 -9.63 -12.42
C ILE A 81 5.56 -9.24 -11.82
N ASP A 82 6.06 -8.05 -12.12
CA ASP A 82 7.26 -7.51 -11.48
C ASP A 82 7.13 -5.99 -11.30
N GLY A 83 8.00 -5.37 -10.55
CA GLY A 83 8.09 -3.91 -10.48
C GLY A 83 8.15 -3.32 -9.08
N SER A 84 7.34 -2.32 -8.83
CA SER A 84 7.45 -1.39 -7.70
C SER A 84 7.52 -2.06 -6.33
N THR A 85 8.60 -1.79 -5.59
CA THR A 85 8.76 -2.19 -4.19
C THR A 85 7.74 -1.52 -3.25
N THR A 86 7.22 -0.35 -3.61
CA THR A 86 6.12 0.31 -2.89
C THR A 86 4.85 -0.54 -2.89
N MET A 87 4.62 -1.31 -3.97
CA MET A 87 3.39 -2.07 -4.18
C MET A 87 3.46 -3.51 -3.67
N VAL A 88 4.52 -3.91 -2.96
CA VAL A 88 4.72 -5.31 -2.51
C VAL A 88 3.51 -5.83 -1.73
N ALA A 89 3.08 -5.12 -0.69
CA ALA A 89 1.94 -5.54 0.11
C ALA A 89 0.65 -5.57 -0.73
N LEU A 90 0.45 -4.56 -1.58
CA LEU A 90 -0.75 -4.45 -2.42
C LEU A 90 -0.83 -5.59 -3.45
N VAL A 91 0.24 -5.81 -4.22
CA VAL A 91 0.25 -6.87 -5.24
C VAL A 91 0.13 -8.25 -4.59
N LYS A 92 0.79 -8.48 -3.45
CA LYS A 92 0.67 -9.74 -2.69
C LYS A 92 -0.78 -10.02 -2.29
N GLU A 93 -1.48 -9.06 -1.69
CA GLU A 93 -2.88 -9.24 -1.27
C GLU A 93 -3.83 -9.35 -2.47
N LEU A 94 -3.60 -8.60 -3.54
CA LEU A 94 -4.37 -8.75 -4.79
C LEU A 94 -4.19 -10.16 -5.38
N ARG A 95 -2.97 -10.69 -5.47
CA ARG A 95 -2.67 -12.05 -5.93
C ARG A 95 -3.39 -13.10 -5.08
N ASN A 96 -3.26 -12.99 -3.76
CA ASN A 96 -3.91 -13.93 -2.82
C ASN A 96 -5.44 -13.96 -3.01
N ALA A 97 -6.05 -12.80 -3.18
CA ALA A 97 -7.49 -12.71 -3.37
C ALA A 97 -7.93 -13.11 -4.80
N TYR A 98 -7.10 -12.82 -5.80
CA TYR A 98 -7.33 -13.21 -7.20
C TYR A 98 -7.28 -14.73 -7.39
N SER A 99 -6.33 -15.43 -6.76
CA SER A 99 -6.22 -16.89 -6.83
C SER A 99 -7.44 -17.63 -6.30
N GLN A 100 -8.23 -17.01 -5.42
CA GLN A 100 -9.49 -17.58 -4.91
C GLN A 100 -10.62 -17.55 -5.96
N VAL A 101 -10.57 -16.61 -6.90
CA VAL A 101 -11.60 -16.48 -7.96
C VAL A 101 -11.11 -16.98 -9.32
N ASN A 102 -9.80 -17.06 -9.51
CA ASN A 102 -9.14 -17.55 -10.72
C ASN A 102 -8.00 -18.53 -10.37
N PRO A 103 -8.30 -19.76 -9.92
CA PRO A 103 -7.28 -20.69 -9.46
C PRO A 103 -6.45 -21.33 -10.57
N ASN A 104 -6.89 -21.23 -11.84
CA ASN A 104 -6.29 -21.96 -12.96
C ASN A 104 -4.97 -21.34 -13.46
N ILE A 105 -4.68 -20.07 -13.13
CA ILE A 105 -3.47 -19.38 -13.56
C ILE A 105 -2.76 -18.85 -12.32
N PRO A 106 -1.68 -19.52 -11.88
CA PRO A 106 -0.85 -19.02 -10.78
C PRO A 106 -0.27 -17.64 -11.11
N THR A 107 -0.03 -16.84 -10.08
CA THR A 107 0.58 -15.51 -10.23
C THR A 107 1.88 -15.44 -9.45
N THR A 108 2.91 -14.74 -9.96
CA THR A 108 4.16 -14.41 -9.26
C THR A 108 4.32 -12.90 -9.13
N PHE A 109 5.18 -12.44 -8.22
CA PHE A 109 5.57 -11.03 -8.14
C PHE A 109 7.05 -10.89 -7.80
N GLY A 110 7.80 -10.39 -8.77
CA GLY A 110 9.25 -10.31 -8.75
C GLY A 110 9.93 -11.39 -9.59
N LEU A 111 11.18 -11.16 -9.97
CA LEU A 111 12.04 -12.07 -10.69
C LEU A 111 13.38 -12.23 -9.94
N PRO A 112 13.54 -13.33 -9.14
CA PRO A 112 12.59 -14.41 -8.86
C PRO A 112 11.39 -13.99 -8.00
N ASP A 113 10.36 -14.86 -7.90
CA ASP A 113 9.15 -14.56 -7.09
C ASP A 113 9.51 -14.17 -5.66
N GLY A 114 8.86 -13.13 -5.16
CA GLY A 114 9.15 -12.52 -3.87
C GLY A 114 10.25 -11.45 -3.88
N GLN A 115 10.93 -11.21 -5.01
CA GLN A 115 12.00 -10.22 -5.17
C GLN A 115 11.66 -9.20 -6.27
N PRO A 116 10.77 -8.24 -6.03
CA PRO A 116 10.40 -7.23 -7.02
C PRO A 116 11.58 -6.30 -7.32
N SER A 117 11.78 -6.02 -8.61
CA SER A 117 12.97 -5.34 -9.14
C SER A 117 12.89 -3.80 -9.13
N GLY A 118 11.76 -3.22 -8.68
CA GLY A 118 11.49 -1.78 -8.74
C GLY A 118 10.79 -1.35 -10.04
N SER A 119 10.14 -0.17 -10.02
CA SER A 119 9.33 0.30 -11.16
C SER A 119 10.11 0.39 -12.47
N ASN A 120 11.36 0.86 -12.43
CA ASN A 120 12.16 1.01 -13.64
C ASN A 120 12.44 -0.34 -14.29
N GLN A 121 12.94 -1.31 -13.53
CA GLN A 121 13.27 -2.63 -14.04
C GLN A 121 12.01 -3.41 -14.40
N GLY A 122 10.95 -3.34 -13.62
CA GLY A 122 9.67 -4.00 -13.92
C GLY A 122 9.06 -3.55 -15.23
N LEU A 123 9.11 -2.25 -15.54
CA LEU A 123 8.68 -1.73 -16.85
C LEU A 123 9.58 -2.22 -17.98
N GLN A 124 10.90 -2.32 -17.78
CA GLN A 124 11.80 -2.91 -18.78
C GLN A 124 11.53 -4.40 -18.98
N ASN A 125 11.27 -5.15 -17.89
CA ASN A 125 10.92 -6.57 -17.97
C ASN A 125 9.61 -6.78 -18.75
N LEU A 126 8.63 -5.86 -18.60
CA LEU A 126 7.41 -5.88 -19.39
C LEU A 126 7.69 -5.56 -20.87
N ILE A 127 8.52 -4.57 -21.19
CA ILE A 127 8.91 -4.23 -22.57
C ILE A 127 9.58 -5.44 -23.24
N ASN A 128 10.49 -6.10 -22.54
CA ASN A 128 11.23 -7.27 -23.04
C ASN A 128 10.37 -8.55 -23.09
N GLY A 129 9.16 -8.54 -22.48
CA GLY A 129 8.28 -9.71 -22.45
C GLY A 129 8.64 -10.75 -21.40
N SER A 130 9.51 -10.41 -20.44
CA SER A 130 9.87 -11.28 -19.31
C SER A 130 8.74 -11.37 -18.27
N VAL A 131 7.81 -10.41 -18.27
CA VAL A 131 6.60 -10.42 -17.43
C VAL A 131 5.39 -9.96 -18.25
N ALA A 132 4.19 -10.35 -17.81
CA ALA A 132 2.93 -9.96 -18.44
C ALA A 132 2.39 -8.64 -17.90
N ILE A 133 2.72 -8.30 -16.66
CA ILE A 133 2.27 -7.08 -15.97
C ILE A 133 3.46 -6.44 -15.25
N ALA A 134 3.57 -5.11 -15.31
CA ALA A 134 4.49 -4.37 -14.44
C ALA A 134 3.73 -3.50 -13.44
N ALA A 135 4.12 -3.56 -12.16
CA ALA A 135 3.68 -2.63 -11.13
C ALA A 135 4.57 -1.38 -11.15
N SER A 136 3.97 -0.18 -11.25
CA SER A 136 4.72 1.08 -11.28
C SER A 136 4.17 2.10 -10.30
N SER A 137 5.06 2.77 -9.59
CA SER A 137 4.74 3.90 -8.68
C SER A 137 5.08 5.27 -9.29
N ARG A 138 5.24 5.32 -10.61
CA ARG A 138 5.47 6.53 -11.41
C ARG A 138 4.82 6.42 -12.78
N PRO A 139 4.57 7.52 -13.48
CA PRO A 139 4.18 7.50 -14.88
C PRO A 139 5.27 6.90 -15.78
N LEU A 140 4.91 6.59 -17.02
CA LEU A 140 5.87 6.17 -18.06
C LEU A 140 6.76 7.35 -18.45
N LYS A 141 8.03 7.05 -18.70
CA LYS A 141 8.91 7.94 -19.44
C LYS A 141 8.53 7.95 -20.92
N ALA A 142 9.02 8.95 -21.68
CA ALA A 142 8.67 9.10 -23.10
C ALA A 142 8.99 7.86 -23.92
N GLU A 143 10.17 7.26 -23.72
CA GLU A 143 10.62 6.04 -24.41
C GLU A 143 9.76 4.81 -24.05
N GLU A 144 9.32 4.69 -22.79
CA GLU A 144 8.46 3.61 -22.32
C GLU A 144 7.05 3.72 -22.91
N ALA A 145 6.53 4.96 -23.04
CA ALA A 145 5.23 5.21 -23.68
C ALA A 145 5.27 4.86 -25.18
N GLN A 146 6.40 5.14 -25.87
CA GLN A 146 6.61 4.77 -27.25
C GLN A 146 6.73 3.25 -27.47
N SER A 147 7.12 2.49 -26.44
CA SER A 147 7.19 1.03 -26.48
C SER A 147 5.81 0.33 -26.43
N GLY A 148 4.71 1.09 -26.52
CA GLY A 148 3.37 0.54 -26.59
C GLY A 148 2.84 0.02 -25.24
N LEU A 149 3.34 0.54 -24.14
CA LEU A 149 2.80 0.25 -22.81
C LEU A 149 1.54 1.08 -22.53
N GLN A 150 0.64 0.50 -21.75
CA GLN A 150 -0.55 1.14 -21.22
C GLN A 150 -0.52 1.08 -19.69
N LEU A 151 -0.64 2.23 -19.04
CA LEU A 151 -0.76 2.35 -17.58
C LEU A 151 -2.22 2.41 -17.15
N ILE A 152 -2.57 1.59 -16.18
CA ILE A 152 -3.89 1.58 -15.57
C ILE A 152 -3.72 1.98 -14.09
N PRO A 153 -4.23 3.14 -13.67
CA PRO A 153 -4.15 3.56 -12.27
C PRO A 153 -5.06 2.65 -11.43
N ILE A 154 -4.51 2.08 -10.35
CA ILE A 154 -5.24 1.18 -9.45
C ILE A 154 -5.35 1.72 -8.03
N ALA A 155 -4.49 2.67 -7.65
CA ALA A 155 -4.50 3.33 -6.34
C ALA A 155 -3.82 4.69 -6.43
N LYS A 156 -4.06 5.55 -5.42
CA LYS A 156 -3.22 6.71 -5.14
C LYS A 156 -2.46 6.50 -3.82
N ASP A 157 -1.28 7.08 -3.74
CA ASP A 157 -0.41 7.04 -2.57
C ASP A 157 0.06 8.46 -2.26
N ALA A 158 0.24 8.76 -0.96
CA ALA A 158 0.86 9.99 -0.50
C ALA A 158 2.20 9.67 0.16
N ILE A 159 3.22 10.47 -0.13
CA ILE A 159 4.52 10.39 0.52
C ILE A 159 4.50 11.32 1.72
N GLY A 160 4.47 10.75 2.92
CA GLY A 160 4.55 11.48 4.17
C GLY A 160 6.00 11.82 4.51
N ILE A 161 6.21 13.04 5.01
CA ILE A 161 7.48 13.50 5.55
C ILE A 161 7.46 13.28 7.05
N VAL A 162 8.52 12.71 7.60
CA VAL A 162 8.56 12.31 9.00
C VAL A 162 9.81 12.76 9.71
N VAL A 163 9.64 13.03 10.99
CA VAL A 163 10.70 13.22 11.99
C VAL A 163 10.49 12.26 13.14
N GLY A 164 11.53 12.00 13.93
CA GLY A 164 11.37 11.25 15.16
C GLY A 164 10.37 11.91 16.11
N ILE A 165 9.67 11.12 16.93
CA ILE A 165 8.63 11.62 17.83
C ILE A 165 9.14 12.71 18.77
N ASN A 166 10.40 12.61 19.21
CA ASN A 166 11.08 13.56 20.10
C ASN A 166 11.74 14.74 19.36
N ASN A 167 11.61 14.85 18.03
CA ASN A 167 12.14 16.00 17.31
C ASN A 167 11.41 17.27 17.76
N PRO A 168 12.15 18.35 18.17
CA PRO A 168 11.54 19.58 18.67
C PRO A 168 10.85 20.40 17.58
N PHE A 169 11.17 20.21 16.29
CA PHE A 169 10.50 20.90 15.19
C PHE A 169 9.04 20.49 15.10
N LYS A 170 8.12 21.39 15.44
CA LYS A 170 6.66 21.17 15.39
C LYS A 170 5.98 21.91 14.25
N GLY A 171 6.79 22.52 13.36
CA GLY A 171 6.29 23.34 12.27
C GLY A 171 5.79 22.55 11.08
N ASN A 172 5.40 23.29 10.08
CA ASN A 172 5.08 22.87 8.74
C ASN A 172 6.25 23.24 7.80
N LEU A 173 6.53 22.45 6.79
CA LEU A 173 7.49 22.78 5.75
C LEU A 173 6.76 23.17 4.46
N THR A 174 7.27 24.14 3.74
CA THR A 174 6.87 24.29 2.35
C THR A 174 7.54 23.21 1.49
N LYS A 175 6.97 22.92 0.34
CA LYS A 175 7.57 21.98 -0.63
C LYS A 175 8.96 22.45 -1.07
N ASP A 176 9.16 23.77 -1.18
CA ASP A 176 10.47 24.35 -1.53
C ASP A 176 11.48 24.23 -0.39
N GLN A 177 11.08 24.42 0.87
CA GLN A 177 11.93 24.15 2.02
C GLN A 177 12.34 22.69 2.07
N LEU A 178 11.39 21.78 1.88
CA LEU A 178 11.66 20.34 1.81
C LEU A 178 12.67 20.02 0.69
N ARG A 179 12.47 20.56 -0.52
CA ARG A 179 13.41 20.41 -1.65
C ARG A 179 14.81 20.87 -1.26
N ASN A 180 14.92 22.06 -0.67
CA ASN A 180 16.21 22.63 -0.28
C ASN A 180 16.92 21.84 0.83
N ILE A 181 16.18 21.19 1.75
CA ILE A 181 16.75 20.25 2.72
C ILE A 181 17.41 19.07 1.99
N TYR A 182 16.71 18.45 1.07
CA TYR A 182 17.20 17.26 0.35
C TYR A 182 18.24 17.59 -0.74
N LEU A 183 18.33 18.85 -1.17
CA LEU A 183 19.43 19.35 -1.99
C LEU A 183 20.65 19.82 -1.15
N GLY A 184 20.58 19.73 0.20
CA GLY A 184 21.66 20.15 1.09
C GLY A 184 21.84 21.67 1.22
N LYS A 185 20.87 22.48 0.76
CA LYS A 185 20.90 23.95 0.85
C LYS A 185 20.39 24.46 2.20
N ILE A 186 19.47 23.74 2.83
CA ILE A 186 18.99 23.96 4.19
C ILE A 186 19.53 22.82 5.05
N THR A 187 20.36 23.14 6.02
CA THR A 187 21.09 22.15 6.84
C THR A 187 20.85 22.29 8.34
N ASN A 188 20.10 23.30 8.76
CA ASN A 188 19.78 23.56 10.16
C ASN A 188 18.30 23.84 10.32
N TRP A 189 17.68 23.26 11.36
CA TRP A 189 16.25 23.43 11.65
C TRP A 189 15.86 24.89 11.89
N SER A 190 16.78 25.74 12.38
CA SER A 190 16.52 27.17 12.55
C SER A 190 16.20 27.91 11.25
N GLN A 191 16.67 27.41 10.10
CA GLN A 191 16.39 28.00 8.78
C GLN A 191 14.92 27.78 8.33
N VAL A 192 14.20 26.92 9.03
CA VAL A 192 12.79 26.61 8.76
C VAL A 192 11.88 26.84 9.98
N GLY A 193 12.37 27.64 10.94
CA GLY A 193 11.60 28.03 12.13
C GLY A 193 11.71 27.05 13.30
N GLY A 194 12.63 26.10 13.26
CA GLY A 194 12.94 25.20 14.35
C GLY A 194 14.03 25.71 15.28
N THR A 195 14.47 24.87 16.21
CA THR A 195 15.63 25.16 17.09
C THR A 195 16.94 25.11 16.31
N SER A 196 17.99 25.79 16.82
CA SER A 196 19.33 25.75 16.20
C SER A 196 19.97 24.38 16.39
N GLN A 197 19.70 23.47 15.45
CA GLN A 197 20.17 22.11 15.43
C GLN A 197 20.41 21.63 13.99
N PRO A 198 21.51 20.94 13.67
CA PRO A 198 21.73 20.39 12.34
C PRO A 198 20.61 19.42 11.94
N ILE A 199 20.17 19.51 10.70
CA ILE A 199 19.24 18.55 10.11
C ILE A 199 20.04 17.33 9.67
N ARG A 200 19.69 16.15 10.21
CA ARG A 200 20.20 14.87 9.71
C ARG A 200 19.18 14.27 8.74
N VAL A 201 19.51 14.22 7.47
CA VAL A 201 18.67 13.61 6.44
C VAL A 201 18.95 12.12 6.37
N ILE A 202 17.92 11.30 6.50
CA ILE A 202 17.98 9.87 6.22
C ILE A 202 17.22 9.61 4.93
N ASN A 203 17.99 9.44 3.84
CA ASN A 203 17.45 9.17 2.53
C ASN A 203 17.26 7.67 2.32
N ARG A 204 16.28 7.29 1.53
CA ARG A 204 16.00 5.88 1.21
C ARG A 204 17.04 5.32 0.24
N ALA A 205 17.14 3.99 0.19
CA ALA A 205 18.03 3.28 -0.74
C ALA A 205 17.77 3.66 -2.19
N VAL A 206 18.80 3.58 -3.03
CA VAL A 206 18.71 3.89 -4.46
C VAL A 206 17.72 2.99 -5.23
N THR A 207 17.45 1.79 -4.70
CA THR A 207 16.46 0.85 -5.25
C THR A 207 15.02 1.19 -4.88
N SER A 208 14.80 2.13 -3.95
CA SER A 208 13.47 2.49 -3.45
C SER A 208 12.62 3.20 -4.52
N GLY A 209 11.45 2.63 -4.83
CA GLY A 209 10.47 3.31 -5.69
C GLY A 209 9.91 4.60 -5.07
N THR A 210 9.89 4.70 -3.71
CA THR A 210 9.50 5.94 -3.03
C THR A 210 10.57 7.01 -3.16
N ARG A 211 11.88 6.65 -3.17
CA ARG A 211 12.96 7.57 -3.47
C ARG A 211 12.83 8.15 -4.88
N GLY A 212 12.62 7.30 -5.90
CA GLY A 212 12.45 7.78 -7.26
C GLY A 212 11.26 8.73 -7.41
N ALA A 213 10.13 8.41 -6.81
CA ALA A 213 8.98 9.32 -6.82
C ALA A 213 9.24 10.63 -6.07
N PHE A 214 9.98 10.60 -4.96
CA PHE A 214 10.37 11.81 -4.23
C PHE A 214 11.30 12.68 -5.08
N GLU A 215 12.26 12.08 -5.79
CA GLU A 215 13.16 12.77 -6.73
C GLU A 215 12.36 13.46 -7.84
N ASP A 216 11.43 12.77 -8.46
CA ASP A 216 10.58 13.33 -9.52
C ASP A 216 9.67 14.48 -9.00
N ILE A 217 8.96 14.25 -7.89
CA ILE A 217 7.90 15.14 -7.41
C ILE A 217 8.48 16.33 -6.61
N VAL A 218 9.45 16.07 -5.73
CA VAL A 218 9.99 17.09 -4.81
C VAL A 218 11.22 17.75 -5.39
N LEU A 219 12.18 16.97 -5.90
CA LEU A 219 13.44 17.49 -6.43
C LEU A 219 13.35 17.93 -7.90
N LEU A 220 12.24 17.62 -8.58
CA LEU A 220 12.03 17.94 -10.01
C LEU A 220 13.14 17.38 -10.90
N GLY A 221 13.55 16.14 -10.62
CA GLY A 221 14.61 15.43 -11.35
C GLY A 221 16.04 15.84 -10.97
N GLN A 222 16.22 16.76 -10.01
CA GLN A 222 17.56 17.09 -9.50
C GLN A 222 18.07 15.99 -8.57
N SER A 223 19.39 15.75 -8.57
CA SER A 223 20.01 14.77 -7.69
C SER A 223 19.97 15.21 -6.22
N PHE A 224 19.82 14.23 -5.33
CA PHE A 224 19.98 14.45 -3.88
C PHE A 224 21.37 14.99 -3.55
N ALA A 225 21.50 15.69 -2.42
CA ALA A 225 22.80 16.02 -1.87
C ALA A 225 23.66 14.76 -1.68
N PRO A 226 24.99 14.86 -1.84
CA PRO A 226 25.89 13.74 -1.62
C PRO A 226 25.87 13.30 -0.15
N ASP A 227 26.18 12.03 0.10
CA ASP A 227 26.28 11.47 1.45
C ASP A 227 27.34 12.24 2.26
N SER A 228 27.03 12.48 3.52
CA SER A 228 27.85 13.18 4.50
C SER A 228 27.45 12.73 5.92
N PRO A 229 28.13 13.18 6.99
CA PRO A 229 27.70 12.86 8.35
C PRO A 229 26.24 13.21 8.68
N ASN A 230 25.68 14.22 8.01
CA ASN A 230 24.30 14.68 8.18
C ASN A 230 23.39 14.36 6.99
N PHE A 231 23.86 13.64 5.97
CA PHE A 231 23.05 13.19 4.84
C PHE A 231 23.41 11.74 4.53
N ILE A 232 22.55 10.80 4.89
CA ILE A 232 22.83 9.37 4.83
C ILE A 232 21.86 8.71 3.85
N THR A 233 22.39 8.08 2.79
CA THR A 233 21.59 7.20 1.94
C THR A 233 21.61 5.78 2.52
N TRP A 234 20.42 5.25 2.83
CA TRP A 234 20.26 3.92 3.38
C TRP A 234 20.64 2.86 2.34
N LYS A 235 21.28 1.78 2.78
CA LYS A 235 21.76 0.73 1.84
C LYS A 235 20.65 -0.18 1.35
N GLN A 236 19.68 -0.50 2.21
CA GLN A 236 18.56 -1.38 1.93
C GLN A 236 17.24 -0.62 2.03
N ASP A 237 16.24 -1.00 1.24
CA ASP A 237 14.94 -0.32 1.27
C ASP A 237 14.05 -0.84 2.42
N GLU A 238 14.45 -0.52 3.66
CA GLU A 238 13.81 -0.95 4.90
C GLU A 238 13.19 0.21 5.65
N THR A 239 11.90 0.45 5.46
CA THR A 239 11.20 1.58 6.10
C THR A 239 11.30 1.54 7.63
N THR A 240 11.06 0.40 8.26
CA THR A 240 11.05 0.28 9.73
C THR A 240 12.40 0.62 10.36
N ALA A 241 13.50 0.19 9.74
CA ALA A 241 14.85 0.49 10.23
C ALA A 241 15.14 2.00 10.13
N ILE A 242 14.78 2.63 9.01
CA ILE A 242 14.90 4.08 8.82
C ILE A 242 14.11 4.85 9.88
N LEU A 243 12.86 4.47 10.16
CA LEU A 243 12.02 5.17 11.13
C LEU A 243 12.56 5.08 12.56
N ARG A 244 13.19 3.96 12.92
CA ARG A 244 13.85 3.78 14.23
C ARG A 244 15.09 4.63 14.39
N ASP A 245 15.79 4.95 13.29
CA ASP A 245 17.04 5.74 13.30
C ASP A 245 16.81 7.26 13.28
N LEU A 246 15.55 7.74 13.25
CA LEU A 246 15.26 9.17 13.10
C LEU A 246 15.73 10.04 14.27
N GLY A 247 15.73 9.54 15.50
CA GLY A 247 16.17 10.33 16.67
C GLY A 247 15.44 11.68 16.79
N ASN A 248 16.14 12.70 17.31
CA ASN A 248 15.57 14.01 17.62
C ASN A 248 15.92 15.14 16.62
N ASN A 249 16.74 14.88 15.61
CA ASN A 249 17.14 15.89 14.63
C ASN A 249 17.01 15.43 13.17
N SER A 250 16.58 14.19 12.94
CA SER A 250 16.51 13.62 11.60
C SER A 250 15.17 13.86 10.91
N ILE A 251 15.21 13.83 9.58
CA ILE A 251 14.07 13.86 8.68
C ILE A 251 14.19 12.72 7.66
N SER A 252 13.09 12.10 7.32
CA SER A 252 12.97 11.11 6.25
C SER A 252 11.58 11.15 5.62
N TYR A 253 11.29 10.21 4.74
CA TYR A 253 10.00 10.08 4.08
C TYR A 253 9.66 8.60 3.81
N ALA A 254 8.37 8.31 3.80
CA ALA A 254 7.83 7.01 3.42
C ALA A 254 6.38 7.15 2.91
N THR A 255 5.76 6.08 2.43
CA THR A 255 4.34 6.13 2.09
C THR A 255 3.51 6.32 3.38
N VAL A 256 2.41 7.07 3.29
CA VAL A 256 1.56 7.35 4.45
C VAL A 256 1.07 6.06 5.10
N SER A 257 0.71 5.05 4.29
CA SER A 257 0.26 3.74 4.80
C SER A 257 1.29 3.03 5.71
N GLN A 258 2.59 3.33 5.55
CA GLN A 258 3.66 2.80 6.40
C GLN A 258 3.88 3.65 7.66
N LEU A 259 3.34 4.87 7.71
CA LEU A 259 3.56 5.85 8.76
C LEU A 259 2.43 5.93 9.78
N GLU A 260 1.17 5.77 9.36
CA GLU A 260 -0.02 6.02 10.19
C GLU A 260 -0.07 5.22 11.50
N LYS A 261 0.57 4.04 11.52
CA LYS A 261 0.59 3.15 12.69
C LYS A 261 1.90 3.20 13.49
N GLN A 262 2.73 4.22 13.24
CA GLN A 262 4.06 4.33 13.85
C GLN A 262 4.05 5.37 14.98
N GLU A 263 4.15 4.90 16.22
CA GLU A 263 4.17 5.78 17.41
C GLU A 263 5.53 6.47 17.64
N ILE A 264 6.59 5.97 16.99
CA ILE A 264 7.97 6.47 17.16
C ILE A 264 8.31 7.67 16.27
N VAL A 265 7.40 8.06 15.38
CA VAL A 265 7.59 9.15 14.43
C VAL A 265 6.40 10.12 14.44
N ARG A 266 6.63 11.31 13.91
CA ARG A 266 5.59 12.31 13.67
C ARG A 266 5.65 12.76 12.21
N ILE A 267 4.48 12.76 11.57
CA ILE A 267 4.30 13.25 10.21
C ILE A 267 4.29 14.77 10.23
N ILE A 268 4.96 15.39 9.26
CA ILE A 268 4.99 16.85 9.05
C ILE A 268 4.03 17.19 7.91
N SER A 269 3.23 18.25 8.10
CA SER A 269 2.44 18.84 7.02
C SER A 269 3.33 19.55 6.00
N ILE A 270 2.95 19.49 4.74
CA ILE A 270 3.63 20.20 3.63
C ILE A 270 2.65 21.19 3.02
N ASP A 271 3.09 22.46 2.87
CA ASP A 271 2.26 23.57 2.43
C ASP A 271 0.94 23.68 3.25
N GLY A 272 1.02 23.38 4.55
CA GLY A 272 -0.11 23.41 5.47
C GLY A 272 -1.04 22.20 5.40
N ILE A 273 -0.79 21.22 4.52
CA ILE A 273 -1.65 20.06 4.31
C ILE A 273 -1.03 18.82 4.93
N ASN A 274 -1.79 18.11 5.76
CA ASN A 274 -1.36 16.83 6.34
C ASN A 274 -1.61 15.70 5.31
N PRO A 275 -0.63 14.85 5.02
CA PRO A 275 -0.81 13.73 4.09
C PRO A 275 -1.79 12.66 4.54
N THR A 276 -2.19 12.63 5.82
CA THR A 276 -3.25 11.74 6.34
C THR A 276 -4.67 12.28 6.06
N ASP A 277 -4.80 13.51 5.57
CA ASP A 277 -6.07 14.03 5.05
C ASP A 277 -6.37 13.40 3.69
N ILE A 278 -7.11 12.29 3.73
CA ILE A 278 -7.49 11.51 2.54
C ILE A 278 -8.27 12.38 1.54
N ALA A 279 -9.11 13.30 2.00
CA ALA A 279 -9.87 14.18 1.12
C ALA A 279 -8.95 15.13 0.37
N ALA A 280 -7.99 15.74 1.04
CA ALA A 280 -6.99 16.62 0.42
C ALA A 280 -6.10 15.84 -0.58
N VAL A 281 -5.70 14.61 -0.27
CA VAL A 281 -4.91 13.76 -1.19
C VAL A 281 -5.73 13.34 -2.39
N LYS A 282 -7.00 12.93 -2.21
CA LYS A 282 -7.92 12.61 -3.32
C LYS A 282 -8.14 13.79 -4.26
N ALA A 283 -8.35 14.97 -3.69
CA ALA A 283 -8.52 16.22 -4.44
C ALA A 283 -7.24 16.71 -5.15
N GLY A 284 -6.08 16.11 -4.86
CA GLY A 284 -4.78 16.54 -5.41
C GLY A 284 -4.20 17.76 -4.73
N ASN A 285 -4.73 18.18 -3.57
CA ASN A 285 -4.25 19.34 -2.83
C ASN A 285 -2.95 19.05 -2.07
N TYR A 286 -2.72 17.79 -1.64
CA TYR A 286 -1.45 17.42 -1.01
C TYR A 286 -0.36 17.31 -2.08
N PRO A 287 0.75 18.09 -1.97
CA PRO A 287 1.67 18.30 -3.08
C PRO A 287 2.63 17.13 -3.35
N ILE A 288 2.65 16.09 -2.48
CA ILE A 288 3.54 14.92 -2.63
C ILE A 288 2.70 13.65 -2.69
N SER A 289 1.83 13.57 -3.70
CA SER A 289 1.02 12.39 -3.98
C SER A 289 1.36 11.81 -5.35
N ARG A 290 1.10 10.52 -5.52
CA ARG A 290 1.34 9.78 -6.76
C ARG A 290 0.25 8.77 -7.03
N SER A 291 0.08 8.41 -8.29
CA SER A 291 -0.71 7.23 -8.67
C SER A 291 0.15 5.97 -8.69
N LEU A 292 -0.44 4.85 -8.32
CA LEU A 292 0.12 3.51 -8.43
C LEU A 292 -0.58 2.81 -9.60
N PHE A 293 0.21 2.19 -10.45
CA PHE A 293 -0.27 1.66 -11.72
C PHE A 293 0.05 0.17 -11.86
N LEU A 294 -0.81 -0.54 -12.60
CA LEU A 294 -0.44 -1.74 -13.30
C LEU A 294 -0.26 -1.39 -14.78
N ALA A 295 0.85 -1.82 -15.36
CA ALA A 295 1.17 -1.62 -16.76
C ALA A 295 1.07 -2.93 -17.54
N VAL A 296 0.56 -2.86 -18.75
CA VAL A 296 0.54 -3.96 -19.73
C VAL A 296 0.96 -3.44 -21.09
N LYS A 297 1.32 -4.34 -22.00
CA LYS A 297 1.41 -4.01 -23.43
C LYS A 297 -0.01 -3.76 -24.00
N LYS A 298 -0.11 -2.98 -25.06
CA LYS A 298 -1.39 -2.77 -25.78
C LYS A 298 -2.04 -4.08 -26.19
N THR A 299 -1.25 -5.07 -26.59
CA THR A 299 -1.69 -6.44 -26.82
C THR A 299 -1.16 -7.33 -25.69
N THR A 300 -2.06 -7.98 -24.98
CA THR A 300 -1.73 -8.82 -23.82
C THR A 300 -2.61 -10.09 -23.79
N SER A 301 -2.58 -10.85 -22.70
CA SER A 301 -3.43 -12.03 -22.51
C SER A 301 -4.73 -11.72 -21.78
N PRO A 302 -5.79 -12.51 -21.96
CA PRO A 302 -7.00 -12.42 -21.15
C PRO A 302 -6.70 -12.46 -19.63
N ALA A 303 -5.76 -13.30 -19.19
CA ALA A 303 -5.38 -13.41 -17.78
C ALA A 303 -4.82 -12.10 -17.22
N ALA A 304 -3.96 -11.39 -17.97
CA ALA A 304 -3.42 -10.11 -17.55
C ALA A 304 -4.52 -9.05 -17.42
N LYS A 305 -5.43 -8.98 -18.38
CA LYS A 305 -6.60 -8.09 -18.33
C LYS A 305 -7.48 -8.40 -17.12
N GLN A 306 -7.82 -9.68 -16.88
CA GLN A 306 -8.65 -10.10 -15.75
C GLN A 306 -8.03 -9.75 -14.39
N PHE A 307 -6.70 -9.87 -14.24
CA PHE A 307 -6.02 -9.46 -13.01
C PHE A 307 -6.16 -7.94 -12.77
N ILE A 308 -6.03 -7.13 -13.82
CA ILE A 308 -6.20 -5.68 -13.71
C ILE A 308 -7.67 -5.32 -13.39
N GLU A 309 -8.62 -5.95 -14.07
CA GLU A 309 -10.05 -5.78 -13.78
C GLU A 309 -10.40 -6.18 -12.36
N PHE A 310 -9.78 -7.26 -11.85
CA PHE A 310 -9.91 -7.66 -10.45
C PHE A 310 -9.35 -6.58 -9.50
N ALA A 311 -8.16 -6.03 -9.79
CA ALA A 311 -7.59 -4.95 -9.00
C ALA A 311 -8.49 -3.69 -8.95
N LEU A 312 -9.20 -3.42 -10.03
CA LEU A 312 -10.18 -2.33 -10.15
C LEU A 312 -11.57 -2.69 -9.61
N SER A 313 -11.87 -3.96 -9.34
CA SER A 313 -13.17 -4.38 -8.81
C SER A 313 -13.40 -3.83 -7.39
N PRO A 314 -14.66 -3.81 -6.90
CA PRO A 314 -14.94 -3.41 -5.51
C PRO A 314 -14.10 -4.19 -4.49
N ARG A 315 -13.88 -5.51 -4.71
CA ARG A 315 -13.03 -6.33 -3.84
C ARG A 315 -11.56 -5.92 -3.90
N GLY A 316 -11.03 -5.66 -5.09
CA GLY A 316 -9.66 -5.16 -5.26
C GLY A 316 -9.47 -3.79 -4.62
N GLN A 317 -10.45 -2.89 -4.78
CA GLN A 317 -10.39 -1.54 -4.18
C GLN A 317 -10.57 -1.55 -2.65
N GLN A 318 -11.29 -2.52 -2.08
CA GLN A 318 -11.30 -2.75 -0.63
C GLN A 318 -9.91 -3.18 -0.11
N ILE A 319 -9.17 -3.99 -0.87
CA ILE A 319 -7.77 -4.35 -0.54
C ILE A 319 -6.89 -3.12 -0.56
N VAL A 320 -7.02 -2.26 -1.58
CA VAL A 320 -6.32 -0.97 -1.67
C VAL A 320 -6.52 -0.15 -0.39
N GLN A 321 -7.78 0.05 0.02
CA GLN A 321 -8.13 0.82 1.22
C GLN A 321 -7.63 0.17 2.52
N LYS A 322 -7.77 -1.15 2.66
CA LYS A 322 -7.29 -1.90 3.83
C LYS A 322 -5.80 -1.74 4.07
N LEU A 323 -5.02 -1.56 3.00
CA LEU A 323 -3.58 -1.34 3.05
C LEU A 323 -3.18 0.13 3.21
N GLY A 324 -4.15 1.04 3.42
CA GLY A 324 -3.93 2.47 3.63
C GLY A 324 -3.64 3.26 2.35
N PHE A 325 -3.82 2.66 1.17
CA PHE A 325 -3.82 3.39 -0.10
C PHE A 325 -5.20 3.99 -0.39
N ILE A 326 -5.24 4.97 -1.27
CA ILE A 326 -6.46 5.65 -1.66
C ILE A 326 -7.02 4.98 -2.91
N SER A 327 -8.28 4.54 -2.83
CA SER A 327 -9.04 3.97 -3.95
C SER A 327 -9.16 4.95 -5.11
N VAL A 328 -9.17 4.43 -6.34
CA VAL A 328 -9.43 5.19 -7.58
C VAL A 328 -10.92 5.20 -7.97
N GLN A 329 -11.74 4.51 -7.20
CA GLN A 329 -13.20 4.48 -7.32
C GLN A 329 -13.86 5.23 -6.18
#